data_82083eb8530207ebd89b04f60e507717
#
_entry.id   82083eb8530207ebd89b04f60e507717
#
_cell.length_a   1.000
_cell.length_b   1.000
_cell.length_c   1.000
_cell.angle_alpha   90.00
_cell.angle_beta   90.00
_cell.angle_gamma   90.00
#
_symmetry.space_group_name_H-M   'P 1'
#
loop_
_entity.id
_entity.type
_entity.pdbx_description
1 polymer ?
#
loop_
_entity_poly.entity_id
_entity_poly.type
_entity_poly.pdbx_seq_one_letter_code
_entity_poly.pdbx_strand_id
1 'polypeptide(L)'
;MCSHYQAIKERERFLRLFGVYPPDPEGKYDMWPGYTGVMVRRPRERDSGDDAVAAVEAVTGLFGLLPHWAKDAKLARNTFNARSETVHEKPSFRDAWRRGQHCIIPADAIFEPDWR
;
A
#
# COMPACT_ATOMS: atom_id res chain seq x y z
N MET A 1 8.11 9.04 11.49
CA MET A 1 7.66 8.79 10.11
C MET A 1 8.45 7.61 9.53
N CYS A 2 7.79 6.80 8.73
CA CYS A 2 8.43 5.66 8.07
C CYS A 2 9.49 6.13 7.08
N SER A 3 10.65 5.49 7.04
CA SER A 3 11.67 5.71 6.01
C SER A 3 11.64 4.60 4.96
N HIS A 4 11.50 3.37 5.40
CA HIS A 4 11.38 2.19 4.55
C HIS A 4 10.82 1.03 5.37
N TYR A 5 10.51 -0.08 4.72
CA TYR A 5 10.00 -1.26 5.41
C TYR A 5 10.52 -2.54 4.77
N GLN A 6 10.39 -3.65 5.49
CA GLN A 6 10.65 -4.98 4.98
C GLN A 6 9.32 -5.68 4.75
N ALA A 7 9.11 -6.15 3.53
CA ALA A 7 7.89 -6.89 3.15
C ALA A 7 7.82 -8.23 3.90
N ILE A 8 6.68 -8.90 3.83
CA ILE A 8 6.56 -10.26 4.40
C ILE A 8 7.34 -11.23 3.52
N LYS A 9 8.36 -11.86 4.09
CA LYS A 9 9.27 -12.75 3.38
C LYS A 9 8.64 -14.10 3.08
N GLU A 10 7.88 -14.64 4.03
CA GLU A 10 7.33 -16.00 3.96
C GLU A 10 5.91 -15.99 3.39
N ARG A 11 5.72 -16.62 2.20
CA ARG A 11 4.43 -16.65 1.51
C ARG A 11 3.32 -17.31 2.34
N GLU A 12 3.65 -18.37 3.08
CA GLU A 12 2.66 -19.08 3.91
C GLU A 12 2.18 -18.20 5.06
N ARG A 13 3.07 -17.39 5.63
CA ARG A 13 2.68 -16.43 6.66
C ARG A 13 1.73 -15.37 6.09
N PHE A 14 2.01 -14.89 4.89
CA PHE A 14 1.15 -13.95 4.19
C PHE A 14 -0.26 -14.54 4.00
N LEU A 15 -0.33 -15.78 3.53
CA LEU A 15 -1.61 -16.48 3.36
C LEU A 15 -2.37 -16.62 4.68
N ARG A 16 -1.68 -16.98 5.77
CA ARG A 16 -2.33 -17.11 7.09
C ARG A 16 -2.89 -15.78 7.58
N LEU A 17 -2.20 -14.66 7.32
CA LEU A 17 -2.63 -13.36 7.80
C LEU A 17 -3.77 -12.76 6.98
N PHE A 18 -3.77 -12.95 5.68
CA PHE A 18 -4.67 -12.25 4.77
C PHE A 18 -5.65 -13.15 4.02
N GLY A 19 -5.45 -14.47 4.05
CA GLY A 19 -6.33 -15.41 3.36
C GLY A 19 -6.14 -15.47 1.84
N VAL A 20 -5.13 -14.80 1.32
CA VAL A 20 -4.76 -14.81 -0.11
C VAL A 20 -3.25 -14.88 -0.23
N TYR A 21 -2.76 -15.43 -1.34
CA TYR A 21 -1.33 -15.40 -1.63
C TYR A 21 -0.91 -14.03 -2.17
N PRO A 22 0.35 -13.60 -1.91
CA PRO A 22 0.87 -12.41 -2.57
C PRO A 22 1.01 -12.65 -4.09
N PRO A 23 0.95 -11.57 -4.90
CA PRO A 23 1.15 -11.71 -6.34
C PRO A 23 2.59 -12.09 -6.68
N ASP A 24 2.80 -12.65 -7.86
CA ASP A 24 4.11 -13.02 -8.36
C ASP A 24 4.42 -12.18 -9.62
N PRO A 25 5.50 -11.40 -9.65
CA PRO A 25 6.55 -11.28 -8.62
C PRO A 25 6.11 -10.44 -7.41
N GLU A 26 6.65 -10.79 -6.24
CA GLU A 26 6.31 -10.12 -4.99
C GLU A 26 6.99 -8.75 -4.80
N GLY A 27 8.00 -8.45 -5.60
CA GLY A 27 8.84 -7.28 -5.40
C GLY A 27 10.03 -7.56 -4.49
N LYS A 28 10.64 -6.49 -3.98
CA LYS A 28 11.82 -6.60 -3.13
C LYS A 28 11.42 -6.73 -1.67
N TYR A 29 12.30 -7.38 -0.89
CA TYR A 29 12.10 -7.51 0.56
C TYR A 29 12.28 -6.15 1.26
N ASP A 30 13.39 -5.45 0.98
CA ASP A 30 13.62 -4.10 1.50
C ASP A 30 12.94 -3.09 0.56
N MET A 31 11.88 -2.47 1.08
CA MET A 31 11.04 -1.58 0.30
C MET A 31 11.33 -0.12 0.63
N TRP A 32 11.78 0.59 -0.39
CA TRP A 32 12.03 2.04 -0.34
C TRP A 32 10.98 2.80 -1.15
N PRO A 33 10.73 4.08 -0.82
CA PRO A 33 9.79 4.89 -1.61
C PRO A 33 10.11 4.84 -3.09
N GLY A 34 9.08 4.65 -3.91
CA GLY A 34 9.22 4.50 -5.36
C GLY A 34 9.40 3.06 -5.84
N TYR A 35 9.61 2.11 -4.95
CA TYR A 35 9.66 0.69 -5.31
C TYR A 35 8.26 0.13 -5.51
N THR A 36 8.13 -0.88 -6.35
CA THR A 36 6.89 -1.65 -6.51
C THR A 36 6.89 -2.83 -5.54
N GLY A 37 5.80 -2.99 -4.81
CA GLY A 37 5.65 -4.06 -3.83
C GLY A 37 4.20 -4.52 -3.72
N VAL A 38 3.90 -5.26 -2.67
CA VAL A 38 2.58 -5.88 -2.45
C VAL A 38 1.71 -5.00 -1.57
N MET A 39 0.46 -4.85 -1.95
CA MET A 39 -0.57 -4.26 -1.09
C MET A 39 -1.83 -5.14 -1.08
N VAL A 40 -2.61 -5.04 -0.01
CA VAL A 40 -3.86 -5.76 0.16
C VAL A 40 -4.99 -4.73 0.21
N ARG A 41 -6.04 -4.95 -0.56
CA ARG A 41 -7.18 -4.04 -0.63
C ARG A 41 -8.48 -4.79 -0.85
N ARG A 42 -9.61 -4.10 -0.70
CA ARG A 42 -10.90 -4.63 -1.13
C ARG A 42 -10.95 -4.67 -2.66
N PRO A 43 -11.36 -5.78 -3.26
CA PRO A 43 -11.58 -5.80 -4.71
C PRO A 43 -12.79 -4.93 -5.08
N ARG A 44 -12.80 -4.41 -6.30
CA ARG A 44 -13.92 -3.58 -6.80
C ARG A 44 -15.23 -4.36 -6.82
N GLU A 45 -15.14 -5.64 -7.11
CA GLU A 45 -16.29 -6.54 -7.24
C GLU A 45 -16.93 -6.89 -5.88
N ARG A 46 -16.31 -6.49 -4.77
CA ARG A 46 -16.78 -6.77 -3.40
C ARG A 46 -18.22 -6.31 -3.18
N ASP A 47 -18.59 -5.20 -3.78
CA ASP A 47 -19.91 -4.60 -3.58
C ASP A 47 -20.96 -5.16 -4.55
N SER A 48 -20.61 -6.12 -5.41
CA SER A 48 -21.56 -6.77 -6.34
C SER A 48 -22.51 -7.74 -5.64
N GLY A 49 -22.22 -8.14 -4.39
CA GLY A 49 -23.00 -9.14 -3.66
C GLY A 49 -22.70 -10.57 -4.06
N ASP A 50 -21.69 -10.80 -4.88
CA ASP A 50 -21.28 -12.13 -5.31
C ASP A 50 -20.42 -12.79 -4.24
N ASP A 51 -20.91 -13.90 -3.66
CA ASP A 51 -20.18 -14.65 -2.62
C ASP A 51 -18.88 -15.28 -3.13
N ALA A 52 -18.70 -15.42 -4.44
CA ALA A 52 -17.47 -15.92 -5.03
C ALA A 52 -16.33 -14.90 -4.97
N VAL A 53 -16.63 -13.62 -4.76
CA VAL A 53 -15.62 -12.56 -4.66
C VAL A 53 -14.96 -12.61 -3.29
N ALA A 54 -13.62 -12.74 -3.24
CA ALA A 54 -12.87 -12.74 -2.00
C ALA A 54 -13.03 -11.42 -1.24
N ALA A 55 -12.88 -11.47 0.09
CA ALA A 55 -12.98 -10.29 0.96
C ALA A 55 -11.88 -9.25 0.66
N VAL A 56 -10.69 -9.73 0.29
CA VAL A 56 -9.54 -8.90 -0.06
C VAL A 56 -8.81 -9.48 -1.26
N GLU A 57 -8.03 -8.64 -1.93
CA GLU A 57 -7.11 -9.06 -2.98
C GLU A 57 -5.72 -8.53 -2.69
N ALA A 58 -4.69 -9.28 -3.06
CA ALA A 58 -3.30 -8.85 -3.00
C ALA A 58 -2.85 -8.47 -4.40
N VAL A 59 -2.34 -7.25 -4.55
CA VAL A 59 -1.92 -6.71 -5.84
C VAL A 59 -0.57 -6.01 -5.69
N THR A 60 0.11 -5.78 -6.81
CA THR A 60 1.32 -4.95 -6.80
C THR A 60 0.94 -3.48 -6.87
N GLY A 61 1.72 -2.66 -6.20
CA GLY A 61 1.54 -1.22 -6.18
C GLY A 61 2.84 -0.50 -5.92
N LEU A 62 2.82 0.80 -6.17
CA LEU A 62 3.96 1.67 -5.96
C LEU A 62 3.97 2.15 -4.50
N PHE A 63 5.12 2.07 -3.83
CA PHE A 63 5.29 2.64 -2.50
C PHE A 63 5.42 4.16 -2.61
N GLY A 64 4.35 4.85 -2.33
CA GLY A 64 4.14 6.28 -2.51
C GLY A 64 2.91 6.51 -3.38
N LEU A 65 2.02 7.38 -2.92
CA LEU A 65 0.76 7.63 -3.62
C LEU A 65 0.98 8.53 -4.83
N LEU A 66 0.44 8.14 -5.98
CA LEU A 66 0.43 8.97 -7.18
C LEU A 66 -0.98 9.51 -7.39
N PRO A 67 -1.22 10.80 -7.12
CA PRO A 67 -2.50 11.42 -7.45
C PRO A 67 -2.70 11.45 -8.98
N HIS A 68 -3.95 11.58 -9.42
CA HIS A 68 -4.27 11.56 -10.86
C HIS A 68 -3.55 12.64 -11.69
N TRP A 69 -3.16 13.74 -11.05
CA TRP A 69 -2.45 14.84 -11.72
C TRP A 69 -0.93 14.67 -11.74
N ALA A 70 -0.38 13.58 -11.18
CA ALA A 70 1.06 13.34 -11.17
C ALA A 70 1.59 13.16 -12.60
N LYS A 71 2.68 13.85 -12.92
CA LYS A 71 3.28 13.81 -14.25
C LYS A 71 4.17 12.59 -14.47
N ASP A 72 4.77 12.09 -13.38
CA ASP A 72 5.64 10.91 -13.42
C ASP A 72 5.67 10.25 -12.03
N ALA A 73 6.39 9.12 -11.92
CA ALA A 73 6.47 8.36 -10.69
C ALA A 73 7.41 8.95 -9.64
N LYS A 74 8.17 9.98 -9.94
CA LYS A 74 9.13 10.59 -8.99
C LYS A 74 8.45 11.20 -7.78
N LEU A 75 7.20 11.63 -7.92
CA LEU A 75 6.42 12.19 -6.82
C LEU A 75 6.26 11.18 -5.66
N ALA A 76 6.27 9.88 -5.95
CA ALA A 76 6.15 8.83 -4.93
C ALA A 76 7.18 8.95 -3.80
N ARG A 77 8.34 9.52 -4.07
CA ARG A 77 9.39 9.75 -3.08
C ARG A 77 9.00 10.75 -1.99
N ASN A 78 7.95 11.54 -2.24
CA ASN A 78 7.47 12.58 -1.32
C ASN A 78 6.07 12.28 -0.79
N THR A 79 5.45 11.17 -1.16
CA THR A 79 4.04 10.85 -0.87
C THR A 79 3.86 9.49 -0.19
N PHE A 80 4.89 9.00 0.50
CA PHE A 80 4.84 7.70 1.18
C PHE A 80 4.47 7.81 2.67
N ASN A 81 4.34 9.03 3.19
CA ASN A 81 3.83 9.31 4.53
C ASN A 81 2.70 10.32 4.44
N ALA A 82 1.61 10.07 5.15
CA ALA A 82 0.49 11.00 5.26
C ALA A 82 0.15 11.22 6.74
N ARG A 83 -0.04 12.48 7.12
CA ARG A 83 -0.46 12.82 8.48
C ARG A 83 -1.98 12.76 8.57
N SER A 84 -2.51 12.15 9.63
CA SER A 84 -3.95 12.06 9.83
C SER A 84 -4.63 13.44 9.91
N GLU A 85 -3.91 14.44 10.44
CA GLU A 85 -4.44 15.80 10.59
C GLU A 85 -4.69 16.51 9.27
N THR A 86 -3.95 16.16 8.21
CA THR A 86 -3.97 16.89 6.94
C THR A 86 -4.26 16.03 5.71
N VAL A 87 -4.42 14.71 5.88
CA VAL A 87 -4.62 13.78 4.75
C VAL A 87 -5.85 14.15 3.91
N HIS A 88 -6.89 14.69 4.54
CA HIS A 88 -8.13 15.10 3.87
C HIS A 88 -8.00 16.42 3.08
N GLU A 89 -6.94 17.18 3.31
CA GLU A 89 -6.72 18.51 2.72
C GLU A 89 -5.59 18.54 1.70
N LYS A 90 -4.51 17.79 1.95
CA LYS A 90 -3.30 17.84 1.11
C LYS A 90 -3.61 17.40 -0.31
N PRO A 91 -3.18 18.16 -1.34
CA PRO A 91 -3.51 17.85 -2.73
C PRO A 91 -3.12 16.44 -3.17
N SER A 92 -2.01 15.90 -2.66
CA SER A 92 -1.54 14.56 -3.04
C SER A 92 -2.45 13.44 -2.52
N PHE A 93 -3.16 13.66 -1.40
CA PHE A 93 -3.88 12.58 -0.70
C PHE A 93 -5.40 12.77 -0.69
N ARG A 94 -5.90 14.00 -0.79
CA ARG A 94 -7.31 14.32 -0.53
C ARG A 94 -8.29 13.56 -1.41
N ASP A 95 -7.98 13.32 -2.66
CA ASP A 95 -8.89 12.62 -3.58
C ASP A 95 -9.00 11.14 -3.25
N ALA A 96 -7.87 10.46 -3.01
CA ALA A 96 -7.87 9.07 -2.59
C ALA A 96 -8.57 8.90 -1.24
N TRP A 97 -8.33 9.81 -0.30
CA TRP A 97 -9.00 9.81 1.01
C TRP A 97 -10.51 9.96 0.86
N ARG A 98 -10.95 10.94 0.08
CA ARG A 98 -12.38 11.20 -0.14
C ARG A 98 -13.09 10.01 -0.78
N ARG A 99 -12.42 9.30 -1.70
CA ARG A 99 -12.96 8.14 -2.38
C ARG A 99 -12.90 6.85 -1.57
N GLY A 100 -12.34 6.90 -0.36
CA GLY A 100 -12.19 5.71 0.48
C GLY A 100 -11.22 4.69 -0.09
N GLN A 101 -10.21 5.13 -0.85
CA GLN A 101 -9.20 4.26 -1.44
C GLN A 101 -8.15 3.92 -0.38
N HIS A 102 -8.43 2.87 0.39
CA HIS A 102 -7.56 2.39 1.45
C HIS A 102 -6.92 1.05 1.07
N CYS A 103 -5.72 0.83 1.58
CA CYS A 103 -5.04 -0.44 1.46
C CYS A 103 -4.24 -0.73 2.72
N ILE A 104 -3.82 -1.99 2.84
CA ILE A 104 -2.87 -2.42 3.86
C ILE A 104 -1.58 -2.76 3.16
N ILE A 105 -0.46 -2.26 3.69
CA ILE A 105 0.88 -2.63 3.23
C ILE A 105 1.42 -3.65 4.21
N PRO A 106 1.44 -4.95 3.85
CA PRO A 106 1.97 -5.98 4.75
C PRO A 106 3.48 -5.82 4.93
N ALA A 107 3.94 -5.91 6.16
CA ALA A 107 5.35 -5.72 6.49
C ALA A 107 5.79 -6.61 7.63
N ASP A 108 7.01 -7.16 7.53
CA ASP A 108 7.67 -7.82 8.65
C ASP A 108 8.25 -6.80 9.63
N ALA A 109 8.73 -5.66 9.12
CA ALA A 109 9.34 -4.61 9.93
C ALA A 109 9.17 -3.25 9.27
N ILE A 110 9.06 -2.20 10.09
CA ILE A 110 8.98 -0.81 9.67
C ILE A 110 10.14 -0.08 10.32
N PHE A 111 10.82 0.76 9.55
CA PHE A 111 11.96 1.54 10.02
C PHE A 111 11.61 3.02 10.02
N GLU A 112 11.96 3.67 11.13
CA GLU A 112 11.77 5.11 11.31
C GLU A 112 13.09 5.76 11.70
N PRO A 113 13.34 7.00 11.26
CA PRO A 113 14.52 7.73 11.71
C PRO A 113 14.48 7.96 13.23
N ASP A 114 15.66 7.89 13.87
CA ASP A 114 15.81 8.25 15.27
C ASP A 114 16.15 9.75 15.37
N TRP A 115 15.23 10.50 15.92
CA TRP A 115 15.33 11.96 16.02
C TRP A 115 15.98 12.45 17.33
N ARG A 116 16.59 11.56 18.11
CA ARG A 116 17.28 11.94 19.34
C ARG A 116 18.57 12.70 19.12
#